data_f5891b88a58c525c60784d44a124a018
#
_entry.id   f5891b88a58c525c60784d44a124a018
#
_cell.length_a   1.000
_cell.length_b   1.000
_cell.length_c   1.000
_cell.angle_alpha   90.00
_cell.angle_beta   90.00
_cell.angle_gamma   90.00
#
_symmetry.space_group_name_H-M   'P 1'
#
loop_
_entity.id
_entity.type
_entity.pdbx_description
1 polymer ?
#
loop_
_entity_poly.entity_id
_entity_poly.type
_entity_poly.pdbx_seq_one_letter_code
_entity_poly.pdbx_strand_id
1 'polypeptide(L)'
;MNKQTKNIIIRLVVLLLVIGFFTVSLIARASVNNFKVADISILIDELEDNFMISKDDVYYLITKNFSLKNQAIDNKTLFDIEQMVDTISCVESTQAFIDKNKKLCVSIKQRTPIARVYNQLGQNFYIDKFGIKFMPKQNGTIIS
;
A
#
# COMPACT_ATOMS: atom_id res chain seq x y z
N MET A 1 -8.87 -46.25 38.49
CA MET A 1 -9.13 -44.85 38.04
C MET A 1 -10.56 -44.79 37.56
N ASN A 2 -11.39 -43.98 38.21
CA ASN A 2 -12.84 -43.97 37.98
C ASN A 2 -13.14 -43.35 36.60
N LYS A 3 -14.12 -43.86 35.86
CA LYS A 3 -14.49 -43.42 34.51
C LYS A 3 -14.79 -41.89 34.45
N GLN A 4 -15.32 -41.35 35.55
CA GLN A 4 -15.54 -39.90 35.69
C GLN A 4 -14.25 -39.10 35.79
N THR A 5 -13.25 -39.56 36.52
CA THR A 5 -11.96 -38.88 36.65
C THR A 5 -11.20 -38.83 35.31
N LYS A 6 -11.29 -39.91 34.51
CA LYS A 6 -10.72 -39.94 33.16
C LYS A 6 -11.34 -38.91 32.22
N ASN A 7 -12.65 -38.74 32.27
CA ASN A 7 -13.35 -37.76 31.43
C ASN A 7 -13.04 -36.29 31.82
N ILE A 8 -12.84 -36.03 33.11
CA ILE A 8 -12.44 -34.70 33.61
C ILE A 8 -11.02 -34.39 33.14
N ILE A 9 -10.08 -35.32 33.23
CA ILE A 9 -8.70 -35.13 32.76
C ILE A 9 -8.68 -34.83 31.23
N ILE A 10 -9.43 -35.60 30.43
CA ILE A 10 -9.52 -35.39 29.01
C ILE A 10 -10.05 -33.98 28.68
N ARG A 11 -11.08 -33.51 29.36
CA ARG A 11 -11.63 -32.17 29.18
C ARG A 11 -10.64 -31.05 29.51
N LEU A 12 -9.88 -31.23 30.61
CA LEU A 12 -8.81 -30.31 31.01
C LEU A 12 -7.69 -30.24 29.96
N VAL A 13 -7.25 -31.40 29.44
CA VAL A 13 -6.23 -31.46 28.39
C VAL A 13 -6.71 -30.77 27.12
N VAL A 14 -7.96 -31.01 26.68
CA VAL A 14 -8.52 -30.35 25.52
C VAL A 14 -8.60 -28.83 25.72
N LEU A 15 -9.03 -28.37 26.91
CA LEU A 15 -9.08 -26.94 27.23
C LEU A 15 -7.70 -26.29 27.14
N LEU A 16 -6.66 -26.93 27.67
CA LEU A 16 -5.27 -26.45 27.60
C LEU A 16 -4.76 -26.38 26.17
N LEU A 17 -5.10 -27.35 25.32
CA LEU A 17 -4.72 -27.34 23.90
C LEU A 17 -5.40 -26.19 23.14
N VAL A 18 -6.68 -25.92 23.43
CA VAL A 18 -7.41 -24.80 22.82
C VAL A 18 -6.79 -23.47 23.26
N ILE A 19 -6.52 -23.27 24.53
CA ILE A 19 -5.88 -22.06 25.04
C ILE A 19 -4.49 -21.89 24.42
N GLY A 20 -3.69 -22.96 24.34
CA GLY A 20 -2.36 -22.94 23.70
C GLY A 20 -2.44 -22.54 22.22
N PHE A 21 -3.40 -23.08 21.49
CA PHE A 21 -3.62 -22.71 20.08
C PHE A 21 -3.99 -21.23 19.89
N PHE A 22 -4.87 -20.70 20.77
CA PHE A 22 -5.25 -19.29 20.72
C PHE A 22 -4.09 -18.36 21.09
N THR A 23 -3.28 -18.71 22.09
CA THR A 23 -2.11 -17.89 22.46
C THR A 23 -1.06 -17.85 21.36
N VAL A 24 -0.76 -18.98 20.72
CA VAL A 24 0.16 -19.02 19.56
C VAL A 24 -0.38 -18.20 18.39
N SER A 25 -1.68 -18.27 18.11
CA SER A 25 -2.32 -17.47 17.04
C SER A 25 -2.25 -15.98 17.29
N LEU A 26 -2.40 -15.54 18.56
CA LEU A 26 -2.29 -14.13 18.93
C LEU A 26 -0.85 -13.62 18.82
N ILE A 27 0.13 -14.41 19.25
CA ILE A 27 1.56 -14.07 19.16
C ILE A 27 2.00 -14.01 17.69
N ALA A 28 1.55 -14.96 16.86
CA ALA A 28 1.85 -14.96 15.43
C ALA A 28 1.35 -13.70 14.71
N ARG A 29 0.17 -13.18 15.08
CA ARG A 29 -0.35 -11.91 14.53
C ARG A 29 0.41 -10.67 15.01
N ALA A 30 0.91 -10.67 16.25
CA ALA A 30 1.66 -9.54 16.81
C ALA A 30 3.09 -9.43 16.23
N SER A 31 3.66 -10.54 15.75
CA SER A 31 5.04 -10.61 15.27
C SER A 31 5.25 -10.12 13.84
N VAL A 32 4.17 -9.85 13.08
CA VAL A 32 4.28 -9.63 11.62
C VAL A 32 4.72 -8.22 11.20
N ASN A 33 4.71 -7.20 12.06
CA ASN A 33 4.64 -5.82 11.59
C ASN A 33 5.68 -4.81 12.10
N ASN A 34 6.88 -5.23 12.54
CA ASN A 34 7.92 -4.27 12.96
C ASN A 34 9.18 -4.37 12.09
N PHE A 35 9.06 -4.14 10.79
CA PHE A 35 10.22 -4.04 9.92
C PHE A 35 10.67 -2.57 9.78
N LYS A 36 11.91 -2.31 10.16
CA LYS A 36 12.56 -1.02 9.86
C LYS A 36 12.87 -0.99 8.38
N VAL A 37 12.34 0.01 7.69
CA VAL A 37 12.57 0.18 6.25
C VAL A 37 13.99 0.70 6.02
N ALA A 38 14.71 0.00 5.15
CA ALA A 38 16.08 0.36 4.77
C ALA A 38 16.11 1.34 3.59
N ASP A 39 15.13 1.23 2.67
CA ASP A 39 15.11 1.98 1.41
C ASP A 39 13.71 1.99 0.80
N ILE A 40 13.45 2.92 -0.15
CA ILE A 40 12.19 3.05 -0.88
C ILE A 40 12.46 2.74 -2.34
N SER A 41 11.70 1.81 -2.90
CA SER A 41 11.71 1.46 -4.33
C SER A 41 10.38 1.82 -4.96
N ILE A 42 10.39 2.68 -5.96
CA ILE A 42 9.18 3.11 -6.68
C ILE A 42 9.20 2.49 -8.06
N LEU A 43 8.16 1.71 -8.35
CA LEU A 43 7.90 1.07 -9.62
C LEU A 43 6.68 1.75 -10.25
N ILE A 44 6.87 2.34 -11.42
CA ILE A 44 5.77 2.92 -12.18
C ILE A 44 5.59 2.07 -13.42
N ASP A 45 4.35 1.62 -13.68
CA ASP A 45 4.01 0.89 -14.90
C ASP A 45 4.31 1.78 -16.11
N GLU A 46 5.25 1.33 -16.93
CA GLU A 46 5.69 2.05 -18.13
C GLU A 46 4.62 1.91 -19.21
N LEU A 47 3.81 2.94 -19.38
CA LEU A 47 3.07 3.12 -20.62
C LEU A 47 4.03 3.71 -21.64
N GLU A 48 4.10 3.10 -22.83
CA GLU A 48 4.94 3.55 -23.94
C GLU A 48 4.83 5.08 -24.09
N ASP A 49 5.97 5.77 -23.91
CA ASP A 49 6.24 7.19 -24.21
C ASP A 49 5.55 8.30 -23.37
N ASN A 50 4.77 8.05 -22.33
CA ASN A 50 4.14 9.14 -21.56
C ASN A 50 4.16 8.92 -20.05
N PHE A 51 5.27 9.28 -19.41
CA PHE A 51 5.31 9.40 -17.95
C PHE A 51 4.52 10.63 -17.51
N MET A 52 3.35 10.42 -16.90
CA MET A 52 2.55 11.50 -16.31
C MET A 52 2.97 11.83 -14.90
N ILE A 53 3.74 10.96 -14.26
CA ILE A 53 4.31 11.14 -12.92
C ILE A 53 5.75 10.63 -12.90
N SER A 54 6.66 11.31 -12.21
CA SER A 54 8.03 10.85 -12.05
C SER A 54 8.23 10.11 -10.73
N LYS A 55 9.23 9.20 -10.69
CA LYS A 55 9.61 8.51 -9.45
C LYS A 55 10.04 9.50 -8.36
N ASP A 56 10.73 10.57 -8.74
CA ASP A 56 11.20 11.60 -7.81
C ASP A 56 10.06 12.38 -7.15
N ASP A 57 8.98 12.64 -7.88
CA ASP A 57 7.80 13.31 -7.32
C ASP A 57 7.11 12.46 -6.28
N VAL A 58 6.93 11.16 -6.58
CA VAL A 58 6.34 10.21 -5.63
C VAL A 58 7.25 10.03 -4.41
N TYR A 59 8.55 9.89 -4.63
CA TYR A 59 9.52 9.79 -3.54
C TYR A 59 9.46 11.02 -2.62
N TYR A 60 9.45 12.21 -3.19
CA TYR A 60 9.33 13.46 -2.44
C TYR A 60 8.00 13.52 -1.67
N LEU A 61 6.90 13.16 -2.31
CA LEU A 61 5.58 13.15 -1.68
C LEU A 61 5.55 12.22 -0.46
N ILE A 62 6.06 11.00 -0.60
CA ILE A 62 6.11 10.01 0.48
C ILE A 62 7.02 10.48 1.61
N THR A 63 8.25 10.91 1.29
CA THR A 63 9.23 11.28 2.32
C THR A 63 8.90 12.58 3.05
N LYS A 64 8.13 13.47 2.43
CA LYS A 64 7.63 14.69 3.06
C LYS A 64 6.55 14.41 4.11
N ASN A 65 5.68 13.43 3.85
CA ASN A 65 4.52 13.16 4.69
C ASN A 65 4.74 12.02 5.70
N PHE A 66 5.70 11.13 5.43
CA PHE A 66 5.98 9.98 6.29
C PHE A 66 7.46 9.94 6.70
N SER A 67 7.72 9.86 8.00
CA SER A 67 9.06 9.61 8.54
C SER A 67 9.40 8.12 8.46
N LEU A 68 9.82 7.65 7.30
CA LEU A 68 10.01 6.20 7.04
C LEU A 68 11.37 5.68 7.48
N LYS A 69 12.38 6.56 7.60
CA LYS A 69 13.77 6.15 7.86
C LYS A 69 13.91 5.58 9.27
N ASN A 70 14.28 4.30 9.36
CA ASN A 70 14.46 3.56 10.62
C ASN A 70 13.19 3.38 11.48
N GLN A 71 12.01 3.66 10.94
CA GLN A 71 10.75 3.40 11.62
C GLN A 71 10.16 2.04 11.21
N ALA A 72 9.45 1.41 12.14
CA ALA A 72 8.63 0.26 11.83
C ALA A 72 7.39 0.74 11.05
N ILE A 73 7.18 0.15 9.88
CA ILE A 73 6.00 0.42 9.06
C ILE A 73 4.97 -0.67 9.34
N ASP A 74 3.79 -0.24 9.75
CA ASP A 74 2.62 -1.10 9.93
C ASP A 74 1.72 -1.08 8.68
N ASN A 75 0.72 -1.97 8.64
CA ASN A 75 -0.21 -2.05 7.53
C ASN A 75 -1.04 -0.77 7.36
N LYS A 76 -1.26 -0.02 8.45
CA LYS A 76 -1.96 1.26 8.38
C LYS A 76 -1.13 2.29 7.62
N THR A 77 0.16 2.40 7.93
CA THR A 77 1.07 3.30 7.22
C THR A 77 1.17 2.96 5.73
N LEU A 78 1.21 1.65 5.37
CA LEU A 78 1.18 1.22 3.97
C LEU A 78 -0.11 1.68 3.28
N PHE A 79 -1.26 1.46 3.90
CA PHE A 79 -2.54 1.91 3.38
C PHE A 79 -2.62 3.45 3.25
N ASP A 80 -2.13 4.19 4.24
CA ASP A 80 -2.12 5.65 4.20
C ASP A 80 -1.23 6.18 3.05
N ILE A 81 -0.10 5.49 2.74
CA ILE A 81 0.75 5.78 1.59
C ILE A 81 0.00 5.53 0.28
N GLU A 82 -0.68 4.39 0.14
CA GLU A 82 -1.48 4.06 -1.04
C GLU A 82 -2.55 5.12 -1.27
N GLN A 83 -3.34 5.44 -0.25
CA GLN A 83 -4.40 6.45 -0.33
C GLN A 83 -3.86 7.82 -0.73
N MET A 84 -2.72 8.23 -0.18
CA MET A 84 -2.09 9.50 -0.52
C MET A 84 -1.63 9.54 -1.98
N VAL A 85 -1.00 8.48 -2.48
CA VAL A 85 -0.54 8.42 -3.89
C VAL A 85 -1.73 8.33 -4.84
N ASP A 86 -2.80 7.63 -4.47
CA ASP A 86 -4.05 7.52 -5.26
C ASP A 86 -4.79 8.86 -5.40
N THR A 87 -4.49 9.89 -4.57
CA THR A 87 -5.04 11.24 -4.79
C THR A 87 -4.48 11.92 -6.04
N ILE A 88 -3.36 11.43 -6.58
CA ILE A 88 -2.76 12.00 -7.79
C ILE A 88 -3.65 11.64 -8.99
N SER A 89 -4.15 12.65 -9.69
CA SER A 89 -5.19 12.49 -10.71
C SER A 89 -4.83 11.51 -11.85
N CYS A 90 -3.55 11.39 -12.20
CA CYS A 90 -3.07 10.47 -13.24
C CYS A 90 -2.78 9.04 -12.74
N VAL A 91 -3.00 8.75 -11.45
CA VAL A 91 -2.84 7.42 -10.88
C VAL A 91 -4.16 6.65 -10.98
N GLU A 92 -4.10 5.41 -11.50
CA GLU A 92 -5.24 4.49 -11.53
C GLU A 92 -5.32 3.70 -10.23
N SER A 93 -4.17 3.19 -9.74
CA SER A 93 -4.08 2.46 -8.48
C SER A 93 -2.63 2.41 -7.98
N THR A 94 -2.48 2.31 -6.66
CA THR A 94 -1.20 2.14 -5.98
C THR A 94 -1.22 0.89 -5.12
N GLN A 95 -0.08 0.20 -5.04
CA GLN A 95 0.15 -0.88 -4.10
C GLN A 95 1.45 -0.62 -3.34
N ALA A 96 1.39 -0.59 -2.02
CA ALA A 96 2.56 -0.43 -1.15
C ALA A 96 2.76 -1.69 -0.32
N PHE A 97 3.97 -2.24 -0.34
CA PHE A 97 4.33 -3.43 0.42
C PHE A 97 5.80 -3.41 0.83
N ILE A 98 6.13 -4.18 1.85
CA ILE A 98 7.51 -4.39 2.27
C ILE A 98 8.03 -5.68 1.64
N ASP A 99 9.14 -5.58 0.90
CA ASP A 99 9.79 -6.75 0.30
C ASP A 99 10.60 -7.55 1.35
N LYS A 100 11.10 -8.72 0.93
CA LYS A 100 11.96 -9.59 1.77
C LYS A 100 13.29 -8.94 2.18
N ASN A 101 13.73 -7.89 1.47
CA ASN A 101 14.95 -7.11 1.77
C ASN A 101 14.65 -5.91 2.69
N LYS A 102 13.45 -5.83 3.25
CA LYS A 102 12.98 -4.71 4.10
C LYS A 102 12.95 -3.37 3.37
N LYS A 103 12.71 -3.37 2.07
CA LYS A 103 12.48 -2.17 1.28
C LYS A 103 10.98 -1.91 1.14
N LEU A 104 10.59 -0.64 1.27
CA LEU A 104 9.25 -0.21 0.91
C LEU A 104 9.16 -0.17 -0.62
N CYS A 105 8.35 -1.05 -1.19
CA CYS A 105 8.04 -1.06 -2.62
C CYS A 105 6.70 -0.38 -2.83
N VAL A 106 6.67 0.64 -3.69
CA VAL A 106 5.43 1.33 -4.09
C VAL A 106 5.28 1.13 -5.59
N SER A 107 4.31 0.30 -5.96
CA SER A 107 3.97 0.00 -7.37
C SER A 107 2.79 0.87 -7.77
N ILE A 108 2.96 1.66 -8.83
CA ILE A 108 1.99 2.64 -9.29
C ILE A 108 1.57 2.28 -10.71
N LYS A 109 0.27 2.13 -10.89
CA LYS A 109 -0.35 2.00 -12.20
C LYS A 109 -0.90 3.35 -12.64
N GLN A 110 -0.42 3.85 -13.77
CA GLN A 110 -0.91 5.11 -14.34
C GLN A 110 -2.20 4.89 -15.13
N ARG A 111 -3.04 5.93 -15.19
CA ARG A 111 -4.21 5.96 -16.09
C ARG A 111 -3.76 6.04 -17.53
N THR A 112 -4.35 5.20 -18.38
CA THR A 112 -4.12 5.23 -19.82
C THR A 112 -5.09 6.20 -20.47
N PRO A 113 -4.63 7.31 -21.07
CA PRO A 113 -5.51 8.23 -21.75
C PRO A 113 -6.03 7.61 -23.06
N ILE A 114 -7.33 7.73 -23.30
CA ILE A 114 -7.96 7.37 -24.59
C ILE A 114 -8.30 8.61 -25.42
N ALA A 115 -8.48 9.77 -24.77
CA ALA A 115 -8.76 11.03 -25.42
C ALA A 115 -8.13 12.20 -24.68
N ARG A 116 -7.75 13.22 -25.44
CA ARG A 116 -7.35 14.54 -24.91
C ARG A 116 -8.40 15.55 -25.32
N VAL A 117 -8.93 16.27 -24.35
CA VAL A 117 -9.99 17.26 -24.55
C VAL A 117 -9.43 18.65 -24.30
N TYR A 118 -9.72 19.56 -25.21
CA TYR A 118 -9.43 20.98 -25.07
C TYR A 118 -10.76 21.73 -24.89
N ASN A 119 -10.88 22.50 -23.81
CA ASN A 119 -12.03 23.31 -23.59
C ASN A 119 -11.85 24.71 -24.21
N GLN A 120 -12.94 25.46 -24.29
CA GLN A 120 -12.93 26.82 -24.87
C GLN A 120 -12.09 27.83 -24.04
N LEU A 121 -11.76 27.50 -22.79
CA LEU A 121 -10.92 28.29 -21.88
C LEU A 121 -9.42 27.98 -22.03
N GLY A 122 -9.03 27.17 -23.02
CA GLY A 122 -7.65 26.79 -23.28
C GLY A 122 -7.10 25.73 -22.29
N GLN A 123 -7.92 25.18 -21.37
CA GLN A 123 -7.53 24.09 -20.49
C GLN A 123 -7.60 22.77 -21.26
N ASN A 124 -6.66 21.90 -21.02
CA ASN A 124 -6.68 20.55 -21.55
C ASN A 124 -6.71 19.53 -20.43
N PHE A 125 -7.38 18.40 -20.66
CA PHE A 125 -7.43 17.27 -19.77
C PHE A 125 -7.52 15.98 -20.57
N TYR A 126 -7.17 14.89 -19.92
CA TYR A 126 -7.30 13.53 -20.47
C TYR A 126 -8.52 12.84 -19.90
N ILE A 127 -9.03 11.88 -20.66
CA ILE A 127 -10.09 10.95 -20.24
C ILE A 127 -9.55 9.55 -20.45
N ASP A 128 -9.74 8.68 -19.44
CA ASP A 128 -9.40 7.26 -19.52
C ASP A 128 -10.58 6.42 -20.05
N LYS A 129 -10.34 5.11 -20.23
CA LYS A 129 -11.35 4.14 -20.68
C LYS A 129 -12.57 4.00 -19.76
N PHE A 130 -12.48 4.49 -18.52
CA PHE A 130 -13.58 4.49 -17.55
C PHE A 130 -14.34 5.82 -17.53
N GLY A 131 -13.96 6.78 -18.40
CA GLY A 131 -14.55 8.11 -18.43
C GLY A 131 -14.03 9.05 -17.33
N ILE A 132 -12.97 8.66 -16.62
CA ILE A 132 -12.39 9.48 -15.55
C ILE A 132 -11.53 10.57 -16.17
N LYS A 133 -11.85 11.82 -15.80
CA LYS A 133 -11.07 12.99 -16.20
C LYS A 133 -9.83 13.11 -15.31
N PHE A 134 -8.67 13.33 -15.93
CA PHE A 134 -7.44 13.61 -15.21
C PHE A 134 -6.58 14.63 -15.97
N MET A 135 -5.70 15.32 -15.26
CA MET A 135 -4.84 16.35 -15.83
C MET A 135 -3.42 15.83 -16.02
N PRO A 136 -2.75 16.23 -17.13
CA PRO A 136 -1.33 15.99 -17.28
C PRO A 136 -0.59 16.79 -16.19
N LYS A 137 0.55 16.26 -15.74
CA LYS A 137 1.45 17.02 -14.87
C LYS A 137 1.84 18.33 -15.57
N GLN A 138 1.52 19.47 -14.97
CA GLN A 138 2.12 20.74 -15.36
C GLN A 138 3.48 20.83 -14.68
N ASN A 139 4.50 21.23 -15.44
CA ASN A 139 5.91 21.32 -15.06
C ASN A 139 6.14 21.63 -13.56
N GLY A 140 6.47 20.62 -12.77
CA GLY A 140 6.94 20.78 -11.40
C GLY A 140 5.92 20.76 -10.27
N THR A 141 4.60 20.66 -10.54
CA THR A 141 3.57 20.66 -9.48
C THR A 141 2.66 19.43 -9.61
N ILE A 142 2.59 18.62 -8.56
CA ILE A 142 1.56 17.58 -8.43
C ILE A 142 0.26 18.30 -8.09
N ILE A 143 -0.71 18.29 -9.02
CA ILE A 143 -2.05 18.84 -8.77
C ILE A 143 -2.89 17.68 -8.24
N SER A 144 -3.24 17.75 -6.97
CA SER A 144 -4.25 16.90 -6.32
C SER A 144 -5.65 17.40 -6.60
#